data_86b0acef3a128bf7c2b6580b90b6fcce
#
_entry.id   86b0acef3a128bf7c2b6580b90b6fcce
#
_cell.length_a   1.000
_cell.length_b   1.000
_cell.length_c   1.000
_cell.angle_alpha   90.00
_cell.angle_beta   90.00
_cell.angle_gamma   90.00
#
_symmetry.space_group_name_H-M   'P 1'
#
loop_
_entity.id
_entity.type
_entity.pdbx_description
1 polymer ?
#
loop_
_entity_poly.entity_id
_entity_poly.type
_entity_poly.pdbx_seq_one_letter_code
_entity_poly.pdbx_strand_id
1 'polypeptide(L)'
;MLAPASAAHALPPPEIQANQHIYDDHFDEDFTRAIDCDILQLLDRVWFRSKLVGFEPYPQRNNPARPLVFASNHSGMAFPWDAIVALAHLFRGVADPRDLPRPLSAPLLSKTALMNPYLVRNFWKKCGCVDATSLNFETMMYYQRHNLMLYPEGVPGIGKGFNKKYQLQRLASSMVRLSLLHDTDIVPYYCINGEYLNPFAYTWPWLNRQTEKIGIPFLPLTLLLVLVILQPWAFYLALPAQLTFVMGRRIRPGELTSKKSEDLTRPELLALSEQLRQQMQAEMDAAVAAHGQRPYAWRELWQRMKENRRYFPFFLPFAWPVAFTEFERRYVKNGERDFRLPLDEPGAFWKMVWRNPFVLAYYIPLLGWIPLAIKGYRGNKLHVKEPKRHFPNPVAAPVAAPFAAPVSVPTQPPV
;
A
#
# COMPACT_ATOMS: atom_id res chain seq x y z
N MET A 1 1.54 -27.67 -36.75
CA MET A 1 1.30 -26.22 -36.82
C MET A 1 2.24 -25.58 -35.87
N LEU A 2 3.30 -24.94 -36.36
CA LEU A 2 4.30 -24.21 -35.56
C LEU A 2 3.62 -22.95 -35.01
N ALA A 3 3.73 -22.74 -33.69
CA ALA A 3 3.29 -21.52 -33.08
C ALA A 3 4.00 -20.32 -33.72
N PRO A 4 3.34 -19.17 -33.91
CA PRO A 4 3.97 -18.00 -34.49
C PRO A 4 5.13 -17.57 -33.59
N ALA A 5 6.28 -17.34 -34.22
CA ALA A 5 7.48 -16.85 -33.57
C ALA A 5 7.16 -15.59 -32.75
N SER A 6 7.54 -15.64 -31.46
CA SER A 6 7.60 -14.52 -30.53
C SER A 6 8.11 -13.29 -31.29
N ALA A 7 7.31 -12.22 -31.29
CA ALA A 7 7.76 -10.91 -31.72
C ALA A 7 9.07 -10.59 -30.97
N ALA A 8 10.16 -10.51 -31.73
CA ALA A 8 11.46 -10.09 -31.21
C ALA A 8 11.25 -8.76 -30.47
N HIS A 9 11.42 -8.76 -29.15
CA HIS A 9 11.24 -7.56 -28.36
C HIS A 9 12.23 -6.51 -28.85
N ALA A 10 11.71 -5.40 -29.36
CA ALA A 10 12.55 -4.23 -29.60
C ALA A 10 13.34 -3.94 -28.32
N LEU A 11 14.60 -3.58 -28.46
CA LEU A 11 15.43 -3.18 -27.32
C LEU A 11 14.69 -2.11 -26.51
N PRO A 12 14.74 -2.18 -25.17
CA PRO A 12 14.07 -1.16 -24.35
C PRO A 12 14.60 0.22 -24.72
N PRO A 13 13.74 1.25 -24.67
CA PRO A 13 14.19 2.63 -24.78
C PRO A 13 15.38 2.89 -23.86
N PRO A 14 16.38 3.68 -24.26
CA PRO A 14 17.60 3.90 -23.49
C PRO A 14 17.34 4.30 -22.04
N GLU A 15 16.29 5.07 -21.79
CA GLU A 15 15.89 5.52 -20.47
C GLU A 15 15.31 4.39 -19.59
N ILE A 16 14.59 3.44 -20.17
CA ILE A 16 14.12 2.22 -19.47
C ILE A 16 15.31 1.32 -19.17
N GLN A 17 16.24 1.20 -20.12
CA GLN A 17 17.46 0.44 -19.91
C GLN A 17 18.32 1.03 -18.79
N ALA A 18 18.50 2.34 -18.78
CA ALA A 18 19.25 3.04 -17.73
C ALA A 18 18.58 2.93 -16.36
N ASN A 19 17.25 2.77 -16.32
CA ASN A 19 16.46 2.70 -15.08
C ASN A 19 16.34 1.27 -14.50
N GLN A 20 16.99 0.28 -15.09
CA GLN A 20 16.90 -1.11 -14.62
C GLN A 20 17.41 -1.31 -13.19
N HIS A 21 18.29 -0.42 -12.71
CA HIS A 21 18.85 -0.45 -11.37
C HIS A 21 17.79 -0.40 -10.23
N ILE A 22 16.55 0.05 -10.51
CA ILE A 22 15.46 0.16 -9.50
C ILE A 22 15.13 -1.17 -8.81
N TYR A 23 15.47 -2.29 -9.42
CA TYR A 23 15.24 -3.61 -8.83
C TYR A 23 16.22 -3.93 -7.69
N ASP A 24 17.45 -3.45 -7.79
CA ASP A 24 18.55 -3.86 -6.94
C ASP A 24 19.00 -2.78 -5.95
N ASP A 25 18.67 -1.52 -6.20
CA ASP A 25 19.20 -0.38 -5.45
C ASP A 25 18.99 -0.46 -3.93
N HIS A 26 17.86 -0.99 -3.50
CA HIS A 26 17.45 -0.81 -2.10
C HIS A 26 16.75 -2.01 -1.49
N PHE A 27 16.37 -2.99 -2.29
CA PHE A 27 15.71 -4.18 -1.79
C PHE A 27 16.70 -5.00 -0.94
N ASP A 28 16.29 -5.27 0.30
CA ASP A 28 17.05 -6.05 1.26
C ASP A 28 16.14 -7.23 1.69
N GLU A 29 16.34 -8.38 1.03
CA GLU A 29 15.52 -9.57 1.28
C GLU A 29 15.69 -10.07 2.71
N ASP A 30 16.91 -10.01 3.26
CA ASP A 30 17.19 -10.42 4.63
C ASP A 30 16.47 -9.49 5.62
N PHE A 31 16.44 -8.18 5.35
CA PHE A 31 15.65 -7.24 6.14
C PHE A 31 14.16 -7.59 6.11
N THR A 32 13.63 -7.86 4.92
CA THR A 32 12.21 -8.19 4.73
C THR A 32 11.85 -9.46 5.47
N ARG A 33 12.69 -10.49 5.37
CA ARG A 33 12.54 -11.76 6.08
C ARG A 33 12.65 -11.60 7.59
N ALA A 34 13.63 -10.85 8.06
CA ALA A 34 13.85 -10.64 9.49
C ALA A 34 12.67 -9.88 10.13
N ILE A 35 12.22 -8.76 9.54
CA ILE A 35 11.12 -7.99 10.12
C ILE A 35 9.78 -8.72 10.04
N ASP A 36 9.55 -9.50 8.97
CA ASP A 36 8.39 -10.38 8.89
C ASP A 36 8.39 -11.41 10.02
N CYS A 37 9.45 -12.15 10.16
CA CYS A 37 9.57 -13.20 11.15
C CYS A 37 9.54 -12.71 12.60
N ASP A 38 10.14 -11.55 12.87
CA ASP A 38 10.28 -11.04 14.24
C ASP A 38 9.08 -10.23 14.71
N ILE A 39 8.39 -9.54 13.79
CA ILE A 39 7.32 -8.62 14.16
C ILE A 39 6.03 -8.90 13.40
N LEU A 40 6.06 -8.85 12.05
CA LEU A 40 4.82 -8.78 11.27
C LEU A 40 3.98 -10.05 11.41
N GLN A 41 4.60 -11.24 11.48
CA GLN A 41 3.87 -12.49 11.71
C GLN A 41 3.11 -12.52 13.04
N LEU A 42 3.68 -11.94 14.10
CA LEU A 42 2.99 -11.86 15.39
C LEU A 42 1.80 -10.89 15.32
N LEU A 43 2.02 -9.70 14.74
CA LEU A 43 0.98 -8.71 14.57
C LEU A 43 -0.17 -9.26 13.72
N ASP A 44 0.17 -9.92 12.63
CA ASP A 44 -0.84 -10.51 11.75
C ASP A 44 -1.61 -11.63 12.44
N ARG A 45 -0.91 -12.61 13.00
CA ARG A 45 -1.52 -13.78 13.65
C ARG A 45 -2.48 -13.41 14.78
N VAL A 46 -2.19 -12.33 15.54
CA VAL A 46 -2.96 -11.99 16.74
C VAL A 46 -3.84 -10.76 16.52
N TRP A 47 -3.28 -9.68 15.96
CA TRP A 47 -3.97 -8.40 15.88
C TRP A 47 -4.84 -8.28 14.64
N PHE A 48 -4.26 -8.51 13.45
CA PHE A 48 -4.98 -8.39 12.18
C PHE A 48 -5.70 -9.67 11.76
N ARG A 49 -5.20 -10.85 12.19
CA ARG A 49 -5.80 -12.16 11.91
C ARG A 49 -6.22 -12.30 10.46
N SER A 50 -5.33 -11.89 9.57
CA SER A 50 -5.66 -11.80 8.16
C SER A 50 -5.95 -13.14 7.52
N LYS A 51 -6.78 -13.12 6.47
CA LYS A 51 -7.20 -14.28 5.70
C LYS A 51 -6.94 -14.01 4.22
N LEU A 52 -6.46 -15.02 3.53
CA LEU A 52 -6.35 -15.03 2.06
C LEU A 52 -7.45 -15.93 1.50
N VAL A 53 -8.23 -15.42 0.57
CA VAL A 53 -9.33 -16.15 -0.10
C VAL A 53 -9.09 -16.13 -1.60
N GLY A 54 -9.01 -17.29 -2.22
CA GLY A 54 -8.81 -17.42 -3.67
C GLY A 54 -7.38 -17.21 -4.15
N PHE A 55 -6.38 -17.25 -3.24
CA PHE A 55 -4.96 -17.14 -3.61
C PHE A 55 -4.30 -18.49 -3.91
N GLU A 56 -5.01 -19.57 -3.78
CA GLU A 56 -4.54 -20.92 -4.08
C GLU A 56 -5.34 -21.52 -5.24
N PRO A 57 -4.69 -21.96 -6.35
CA PRO A 57 -3.25 -21.83 -6.60
C PRO A 57 -2.83 -20.36 -6.84
N TYR A 58 -1.56 -20.05 -6.51
CA TYR A 58 -1.02 -18.71 -6.78
C TYR A 58 -1.10 -18.38 -8.27
N PRO A 59 -1.53 -17.17 -8.66
CA PRO A 59 -1.70 -16.80 -10.06
C PRO A 59 -0.39 -16.90 -10.86
N GLN A 60 -0.41 -17.70 -11.90
CA GLN A 60 0.72 -17.87 -12.81
C GLN A 60 0.66 -16.84 -13.94
N ARG A 61 1.82 -16.42 -14.43
CA ARG A 61 1.93 -15.51 -15.58
C ARG A 61 1.36 -16.18 -16.84
N ASN A 62 0.44 -15.50 -17.54
CA ASN A 62 -0.03 -15.93 -18.84
C ASN A 62 1.03 -15.75 -19.93
N ASN A 63 1.82 -14.69 -19.81
CA ASN A 63 2.98 -14.42 -20.63
C ASN A 63 4.23 -14.47 -19.73
N PRO A 64 5.08 -15.53 -19.83
CA PRO A 64 6.28 -15.65 -19.00
C PRO A 64 7.24 -14.47 -19.12
N ALA A 65 7.19 -13.76 -20.26
CA ALA A 65 8.02 -12.59 -20.52
C ALA A 65 7.49 -11.29 -19.89
N ARG A 66 6.35 -11.35 -19.18
CA ARG A 66 5.72 -10.17 -18.57
C ARG A 66 5.32 -10.45 -17.13
N PRO A 67 5.40 -9.45 -16.25
CA PRO A 67 4.92 -9.58 -14.88
C PRO A 67 3.39 -9.55 -14.84
N LEU A 68 2.79 -10.10 -13.77
CA LEU A 68 1.40 -9.81 -13.42
C LEU A 68 1.28 -8.47 -12.71
N VAL A 69 0.15 -7.80 -12.87
CA VAL A 69 -0.20 -6.58 -12.16
C VAL A 69 -1.24 -6.89 -11.09
N PHE A 70 -0.80 -7.05 -9.83
CA PHE A 70 -1.70 -7.16 -8.70
C PHE A 70 -2.25 -5.79 -8.35
N ALA A 71 -3.57 -5.63 -8.36
CA ALA A 71 -4.26 -4.38 -8.14
C ALA A 71 -5.23 -4.47 -6.97
N SER A 72 -5.06 -3.62 -5.94
CA SER A 72 -5.91 -3.63 -4.75
C SER A 72 -6.59 -2.29 -4.50
N ASN A 73 -7.70 -2.32 -3.75
CA ASN A 73 -8.31 -1.13 -3.17
C ASN A 73 -7.46 -0.58 -2.01
N HIS A 74 -7.52 0.73 -1.79
CA HIS A 74 -7.02 1.33 -0.55
C HIS A 74 -8.04 1.23 0.59
N SER A 75 -7.53 1.02 1.81
CA SER A 75 -8.35 0.92 3.03
C SER A 75 -8.87 2.27 3.54
N GLY A 76 -8.49 3.39 2.92
CA GLY A 76 -8.83 4.71 3.43
C GLY A 76 -7.86 5.20 4.52
N MET A 77 -8.25 6.18 5.30
CA MET A 77 -7.44 7.04 6.17
C MET A 77 -6.75 6.34 7.34
N ALA A 78 -5.99 5.28 7.06
CA ALA A 78 -5.18 4.57 8.03
C ALA A 78 -3.71 4.53 7.59
N PHE A 79 -2.80 4.26 8.52
CA PHE A 79 -1.45 3.83 8.15
C PHE A 79 -1.57 2.53 7.33
N PRO A 80 -0.82 2.33 6.24
CA PRO A 80 -1.08 1.27 5.26
C PRO A 80 -0.68 -0.13 5.75
N TRP A 81 -1.24 -0.55 6.89
CA TRP A 81 -1.07 -1.90 7.42
C TRP A 81 -1.64 -2.98 6.53
N ASP A 82 -2.71 -2.66 5.80
CA ASP A 82 -3.28 -3.53 4.76
C ASP A 82 -2.24 -3.92 3.70
N ALA A 83 -1.50 -2.94 3.20
CA ALA A 83 -0.43 -3.17 2.23
C ALA A 83 0.74 -3.97 2.84
N ILE A 84 1.14 -3.64 4.08
CA ILE A 84 2.22 -4.34 4.77
C ILE A 84 1.86 -5.82 5.01
N VAL A 85 0.65 -6.08 5.49
CA VAL A 85 0.18 -7.45 5.77
C VAL A 85 0.00 -8.24 4.49
N ALA A 86 -0.60 -7.65 3.43
CA ALA A 86 -0.73 -8.29 2.13
C ALA A 86 0.63 -8.68 1.54
N LEU A 87 1.58 -7.75 1.54
CA LEU A 87 2.92 -7.99 1.02
C LEU A 87 3.66 -9.08 1.83
N ALA A 88 3.54 -9.07 3.15
CA ALA A 88 4.13 -10.10 4.01
C ALA A 88 3.56 -11.50 3.71
N HIS A 89 2.26 -11.61 3.45
CA HIS A 89 1.65 -12.87 3.01
C HIS A 89 2.18 -13.33 1.66
N LEU A 90 2.21 -12.43 0.68
CA LEU A 90 2.70 -12.74 -0.65
C LEU A 90 4.18 -13.11 -0.62
N PHE A 91 4.99 -12.42 0.19
CA PHE A 91 6.40 -12.75 0.39
C PHE A 91 6.60 -14.17 0.95
N ARG A 92 5.76 -14.61 1.88
CA ARG A 92 5.83 -15.96 2.48
C ARG A 92 5.28 -17.05 1.57
N GLY A 93 4.27 -16.73 0.75
CA GLY A 93 3.54 -17.70 -0.08
C GLY A 93 4.18 -17.99 -1.44
N VAL A 94 5.13 -17.17 -1.89
CA VAL A 94 5.74 -17.28 -3.20
C VAL A 94 6.99 -18.15 -3.16
N ALA A 95 7.02 -19.21 -3.96
CA ALA A 95 8.17 -20.12 -4.04
C ALA A 95 9.31 -19.57 -4.93
N ASP A 96 8.94 -18.91 -6.05
CA ASP A 96 9.91 -18.28 -6.95
C ASP A 96 10.00 -16.78 -6.65
N PRO A 97 11.19 -16.24 -6.30
CA PRO A 97 11.37 -14.80 -6.07
C PRO A 97 10.87 -13.89 -7.21
N ARG A 98 10.83 -14.40 -8.44
CA ARG A 98 10.29 -13.67 -9.61
C ARG A 98 8.79 -13.42 -9.51
N ASP A 99 8.08 -14.28 -8.82
CA ASP A 99 6.63 -14.15 -8.62
C ASP A 99 6.27 -13.22 -7.48
N LEU A 100 7.26 -12.82 -6.66
CA LEU A 100 7.04 -11.84 -5.59
C LEU A 100 6.59 -10.49 -6.17
N PRO A 101 5.41 -9.98 -5.80
CA PRO A 101 4.98 -8.67 -6.25
C PRO A 101 5.80 -7.56 -5.58
N ARG A 102 6.39 -6.67 -6.39
CA ARG A 102 7.08 -5.47 -5.91
C ARG A 102 6.09 -4.30 -5.91
N PRO A 103 5.86 -3.66 -4.77
CA PRO A 103 4.90 -2.56 -4.69
C PRO A 103 5.40 -1.30 -5.39
N LEU A 104 4.51 -0.70 -6.19
CA LEU A 104 4.65 0.70 -6.62
C LEU A 104 4.02 1.59 -5.55
N SER A 105 4.84 2.30 -4.80
CA SER A 105 4.43 3.13 -3.68
C SER A 105 4.56 4.62 -3.98
N ALA A 106 3.70 5.44 -3.36
CA ALA A 106 3.82 6.89 -3.50
C ALA A 106 5.23 7.35 -3.08
N PRO A 107 5.92 8.21 -3.86
CA PRO A 107 7.28 8.68 -3.54
C PRO A 107 7.39 9.32 -2.15
N LEU A 108 6.29 9.83 -1.61
CA LEU A 108 6.23 10.39 -0.26
C LEU A 108 6.61 9.36 0.82
N LEU A 109 6.26 8.08 0.64
CA LEU A 109 6.59 7.01 1.60
C LEU A 109 8.10 6.83 1.76
N SER A 110 8.87 7.11 0.73
CA SER A 110 10.34 7.00 0.75
C SER A 110 11.07 8.31 1.00
N LYS A 111 10.39 9.47 0.98
CA LYS A 111 11.02 10.78 1.19
C LYS A 111 11.35 11.06 2.65
N THR A 112 10.48 10.68 3.56
CA THR A 112 10.62 10.99 4.98
C THR A 112 10.58 9.73 5.85
N ALA A 113 11.32 9.73 6.94
CA ALA A 113 11.30 8.61 7.88
C ALA A 113 9.95 8.52 8.63
N LEU A 114 9.19 9.62 8.71
CA LEU A 114 7.85 9.66 9.31
C LEU A 114 6.89 8.63 8.68
N MET A 115 7.02 8.38 7.39
CA MET A 115 6.16 7.41 6.70
C MET A 115 6.59 5.96 6.92
N ASN A 116 7.73 5.70 7.54
CA ASN A 116 8.14 4.35 7.91
C ASN A 116 7.52 3.93 9.25
N PRO A 117 7.07 2.68 9.42
CA PRO A 117 6.50 2.25 10.69
C PRO A 117 7.52 2.46 11.83
N TYR A 118 7.11 3.24 12.82
CA TYR A 118 7.92 3.60 14.00
C TYR A 118 9.34 4.09 13.66
N LEU A 119 9.47 4.81 12.54
CA LEU A 119 10.73 5.40 12.06
C LEU A 119 11.82 4.38 11.72
N VAL A 120 11.49 3.12 11.44
CA VAL A 120 12.46 2.13 10.95
C VAL A 120 13.02 2.59 9.60
N ARG A 121 14.32 2.79 9.56
CA ARG A 121 14.99 3.48 8.45
C ARG A 121 14.84 2.75 7.11
N ASN A 122 14.30 3.47 6.12
CA ASN A 122 14.15 3.01 4.74
C ASN A 122 13.27 1.75 4.62
N PHE A 123 12.30 1.58 5.53
CA PHE A 123 11.44 0.40 5.60
C PHE A 123 10.86 0.02 4.23
N TRP A 124 10.17 0.94 3.56
CA TRP A 124 9.50 0.65 2.29
C TRP A 124 10.48 0.20 1.20
N LYS A 125 11.58 0.92 1.03
CA LYS A 125 12.60 0.59 0.03
C LYS A 125 13.26 -0.76 0.31
N LYS A 126 13.58 -1.05 1.56
CA LYS A 126 14.15 -2.34 1.96
C LYS A 126 13.17 -3.48 1.78
N CYS A 127 11.89 -3.26 1.99
CA CYS A 127 10.83 -4.23 1.67
C CYS A 127 10.50 -4.31 0.18
N GLY A 128 11.29 -3.69 -0.68
CA GLY A 128 11.19 -3.84 -2.12
C GLY A 128 10.21 -2.88 -2.82
N CYS A 129 9.71 -1.85 -2.12
CA CYS A 129 8.87 -0.85 -2.75
C CYS A 129 9.68 0.01 -3.73
N VAL A 130 9.10 0.24 -4.90
CA VAL A 130 9.61 1.12 -5.96
C VAL A 130 8.73 2.37 -6.00
N ASP A 131 9.33 3.55 -6.22
CA ASP A 131 8.55 4.78 -6.30
C ASP A 131 7.60 4.75 -7.51
N ALA A 132 6.34 5.08 -7.30
CA ALA A 132 5.28 5.06 -8.31
C ALA A 132 5.41 6.26 -9.26
N THR A 133 6.36 6.15 -10.18
CA THR A 133 6.55 7.07 -11.30
C THR A 133 6.21 6.38 -12.61
N SER A 134 5.90 7.14 -13.66
CA SER A 134 5.60 6.56 -14.97
C SER A 134 6.78 5.75 -15.51
N LEU A 135 8.02 6.24 -15.31
CA LEU A 135 9.22 5.55 -15.74
C LEU A 135 9.40 4.22 -15.01
N ASN A 136 9.28 4.23 -13.68
CA ASN A 136 9.47 3.04 -12.88
C ASN A 136 8.42 1.98 -13.21
N PHE A 137 7.15 2.41 -13.34
CA PHE A 137 6.09 1.48 -13.74
C PHE A 137 6.39 0.86 -15.12
N GLU A 138 6.74 1.67 -16.10
CA GLU A 138 7.06 1.20 -17.45
C GLU A 138 8.30 0.29 -17.46
N THR A 139 9.34 0.64 -16.68
CA THR A 139 10.52 -0.22 -16.50
C THR A 139 10.15 -1.58 -15.93
N MET A 140 9.31 -1.61 -14.90
CA MET A 140 8.87 -2.87 -14.29
C MET A 140 8.01 -3.72 -15.22
N MET A 141 7.19 -3.11 -16.08
CA MET A 141 6.41 -3.81 -17.11
C MET A 141 7.29 -4.37 -18.21
N TYR A 142 8.38 -3.72 -18.50
CA TYR A 142 9.29 -4.12 -19.57
C TYR A 142 10.13 -5.34 -19.20
N TYR A 143 10.59 -5.40 -17.93
CA TYR A 143 11.45 -6.47 -17.45
C TYR A 143 10.64 -7.54 -16.67
N GLN A 144 11.08 -8.80 -16.77
CA GLN A 144 10.36 -9.96 -16.23
C GLN A 144 10.68 -10.28 -14.76
N ARG A 145 11.47 -9.43 -14.09
CA ARG A 145 12.14 -9.83 -12.84
C ARG A 145 11.16 -10.11 -11.70
N HIS A 146 10.07 -9.33 -11.59
CA HIS A 146 9.11 -9.45 -10.51
C HIS A 146 7.69 -9.13 -11.01
N ASN A 147 6.68 -9.66 -10.34
CA ASN A 147 5.31 -9.17 -10.49
C ASN A 147 5.20 -7.76 -9.88
N LEU A 148 4.16 -7.03 -10.24
CA LEU A 148 3.88 -5.71 -9.69
C LEU A 148 2.70 -5.76 -8.73
N MET A 149 2.74 -4.92 -7.71
CA MET A 149 1.61 -4.66 -6.82
C MET A 149 1.35 -3.16 -6.81
N LEU A 150 0.11 -2.75 -7.01
CA LEU A 150 -0.27 -1.34 -6.99
C LEU A 150 -1.66 -1.12 -6.41
N TYR A 151 -1.88 0.08 -5.96
CA TYR A 151 -3.17 0.58 -5.49
C TYR A 151 -3.62 1.65 -6.50
N PRO A 152 -4.40 1.27 -7.52
CA PRO A 152 -4.65 2.14 -8.68
C PRO A 152 -5.49 3.38 -8.37
N GLU A 153 -6.14 3.43 -7.20
CA GLU A 153 -6.82 4.63 -6.71
C GLU A 153 -5.83 5.75 -6.31
N GLY A 154 -4.59 5.41 -5.96
CA GLY A 154 -3.59 6.37 -5.51
C GLY A 154 -3.99 7.13 -4.25
N VAL A 155 -3.51 8.40 -4.13
CA VAL A 155 -3.81 9.26 -2.97
C VAL A 155 -5.31 9.45 -2.71
N PRO A 156 -6.20 9.63 -3.71
CA PRO A 156 -7.65 9.67 -3.47
C PRO A 156 -8.22 8.43 -2.78
N GLY A 157 -7.67 7.26 -3.04
CA GLY A 157 -8.10 6.01 -2.40
C GLY A 157 -7.73 5.96 -0.92
N ILE A 158 -6.48 6.27 -0.58
CA ILE A 158 -6.05 6.30 0.82
C ILE A 158 -6.65 7.49 1.59
N GLY A 159 -6.94 8.60 0.90
CA GLY A 159 -7.55 9.80 1.49
C GLY A 159 -9.08 9.76 1.57
N LYS A 160 -9.75 8.68 1.16
CA LYS A 160 -11.22 8.57 1.25
C LYS A 160 -11.68 8.44 2.69
N GLY A 161 -12.72 9.18 3.08
CA GLY A 161 -13.30 9.09 4.42
C GLY A 161 -14.06 7.78 4.66
N PHE A 162 -14.32 7.45 5.92
CA PHE A 162 -15.04 6.24 6.34
C PHE A 162 -16.47 6.16 5.77
N ASN A 163 -17.10 7.29 5.46
CA ASN A 163 -18.39 7.36 4.75
C ASN A 163 -18.33 6.79 3.32
N LYS A 164 -17.10 6.65 2.76
CA LYS A 164 -16.83 6.02 1.47
C LYS A 164 -16.15 4.65 1.61
N LYS A 165 -16.30 4.01 2.78
CA LYS A 165 -15.77 2.65 2.96
C LYS A 165 -16.30 1.73 1.88
N TYR A 166 -15.44 0.83 1.41
CA TYR A 166 -15.74 -0.12 0.33
C TYR A 166 -16.15 0.51 -1.02
N GLN A 167 -15.87 1.80 -1.22
CA GLN A 167 -16.09 2.46 -2.50
C GLN A 167 -14.75 2.73 -3.18
N LEU A 168 -14.54 2.12 -4.35
CA LEU A 168 -13.39 2.39 -5.17
C LEU A 168 -13.46 3.81 -5.72
N GLN A 169 -12.37 4.55 -5.55
CA GLN A 169 -12.19 5.83 -6.19
C GLN A 169 -11.75 5.63 -7.64
N ARG A 170 -11.59 6.72 -8.39
CA ARG A 170 -11.14 6.65 -9.77
C ARG A 170 -9.79 5.93 -9.87
N LEU A 171 -9.68 4.99 -10.81
CA LEU A 171 -8.44 4.27 -11.07
C LEU A 171 -7.52 5.05 -12.00
N ALA A 172 -6.21 4.86 -11.82
CA ALA A 172 -5.20 5.41 -12.71
C ALA A 172 -5.24 4.72 -14.08
N SER A 173 -5.46 5.48 -15.14
CA SER A 173 -5.51 4.95 -16.51
C SER A 173 -4.19 4.37 -17.00
N SER A 174 -3.07 4.71 -16.37
CA SER A 174 -1.75 4.14 -16.64
C SER A 174 -1.72 2.63 -16.44
N MET A 175 -2.48 2.09 -15.48
CA MET A 175 -2.58 0.64 -15.27
C MET A 175 -3.18 -0.05 -16.51
N VAL A 176 -4.30 0.45 -17.01
CA VAL A 176 -4.95 -0.09 -18.22
C VAL A 176 -4.05 0.08 -19.45
N ARG A 177 -3.48 1.27 -19.64
CA ARG A 177 -2.58 1.55 -20.76
C ARG A 177 -1.38 0.61 -20.82
N LEU A 178 -0.69 0.43 -19.70
CA LEU A 178 0.50 -0.41 -19.64
C LEU A 178 0.16 -1.90 -19.71
N SER A 179 -0.97 -2.33 -19.11
CA SER A 179 -1.47 -3.69 -19.25
C SER A 179 -1.72 -4.04 -20.73
N LEU A 180 -2.39 -3.15 -21.48
CA LEU A 180 -2.61 -3.31 -22.92
C LEU A 180 -1.30 -3.29 -23.74
N LEU A 181 -0.39 -2.36 -23.43
CA LEU A 181 0.87 -2.18 -24.14
C LEU A 181 1.78 -3.40 -24.01
N HIS A 182 1.80 -4.03 -22.85
CA HIS A 182 2.68 -5.15 -22.55
C HIS A 182 1.99 -6.52 -22.54
N ASP A 183 0.72 -6.59 -22.93
CA ASP A 183 -0.10 -7.81 -22.89
C ASP A 183 0.03 -8.53 -21.53
N THR A 184 -0.23 -7.77 -20.46
CA THR A 184 -0.06 -8.22 -19.09
C THR A 184 -1.39 -8.25 -18.35
N ASP A 185 -1.70 -9.37 -17.71
CA ASP A 185 -2.94 -9.52 -16.97
C ASP A 185 -2.94 -8.68 -15.67
N ILE A 186 -4.11 -8.14 -15.37
CA ILE A 186 -4.41 -7.53 -14.10
C ILE A 186 -5.06 -8.58 -13.20
N VAL A 187 -4.54 -8.72 -11.98
CA VAL A 187 -5.04 -9.62 -10.95
C VAL A 187 -5.59 -8.76 -9.79
N PRO A 188 -6.89 -8.45 -9.79
CA PRO A 188 -7.49 -7.72 -8.70
C PRO A 188 -7.46 -8.53 -7.41
N TYR A 189 -7.30 -7.87 -6.27
CA TYR A 189 -7.64 -8.43 -4.98
C TYR A 189 -8.16 -7.32 -4.06
N TYR A 190 -9.00 -7.68 -3.11
CA TYR A 190 -9.74 -6.73 -2.29
C TYR A 190 -9.40 -6.93 -0.84
N CYS A 191 -8.93 -5.86 -0.18
CA CYS A 191 -8.81 -5.82 1.27
C CYS A 191 -10.16 -5.45 1.89
N ILE A 192 -10.79 -6.41 2.52
CA ILE A 192 -12.06 -6.23 3.24
C ILE A 192 -11.75 -5.93 4.70
N ASN A 193 -12.51 -5.03 5.31
CA ASN A 193 -12.36 -4.50 6.68
C ASN A 193 -11.13 -3.60 6.89
N GLY A 194 -10.39 -3.24 5.85
CA GLY A 194 -9.24 -2.36 5.98
C GLY A 194 -9.61 -0.96 6.51
N GLU A 195 -10.78 -0.41 6.13
CA GLU A 195 -11.25 0.88 6.65
C GLU A 195 -11.53 0.87 8.16
N TYR A 196 -11.75 -0.30 8.74
CA TYR A 196 -11.94 -0.46 10.19
C TYR A 196 -10.62 -0.45 11.00
N LEU A 197 -9.48 -0.31 10.34
CA LEU A 197 -8.21 -0.01 11.02
C LEU A 197 -8.23 1.38 11.65
N ASN A 198 -8.95 2.33 11.02
CA ASN A 198 -9.18 3.68 11.53
C ASN A 198 -10.61 4.13 11.19
N PRO A 199 -11.65 3.60 11.87
CA PRO A 199 -13.03 3.94 11.60
C PRO A 199 -13.32 5.40 11.99
N PHE A 200 -14.41 5.93 11.41
CA PHE A 200 -14.88 7.31 11.66
C PHE A 200 -13.84 8.39 11.34
N ALA A 201 -12.89 8.09 10.47
CA ALA A 201 -12.00 9.08 9.90
C ALA A 201 -12.68 9.73 8.69
N TYR A 202 -12.69 11.07 8.67
CA TYR A 202 -13.31 11.84 7.60
C TYR A 202 -12.31 12.76 6.95
N THR A 203 -12.55 13.11 5.69
CA THR A 203 -11.72 14.03 4.94
C THR A 203 -12.31 15.44 4.92
N TRP A 204 -11.46 16.44 5.05
CA TRP A 204 -11.81 17.83 4.84
C TRP A 204 -10.88 18.42 3.77
N PRO A 205 -11.40 18.65 2.54
CA PRO A 205 -10.58 19.05 1.40
C PRO A 205 -9.76 20.33 1.61
N TRP A 206 -10.29 21.30 2.36
CA TRP A 206 -9.54 22.52 2.68
C TRP A 206 -8.35 22.20 3.59
N LEU A 207 -8.55 21.39 4.62
CA LEU A 207 -7.48 21.01 5.55
C LEU A 207 -6.40 20.19 4.84
N ASN A 208 -6.80 19.25 3.99
CA ASN A 208 -5.86 18.45 3.22
C ASN A 208 -4.97 19.33 2.32
N ARG A 209 -5.54 20.37 1.69
CA ARG A 209 -4.74 21.33 0.91
C ARG A 209 -3.72 22.11 1.74
N GLN A 210 -3.99 22.35 3.02
CA GLN A 210 -3.01 23.00 3.90
C GLN A 210 -1.92 22.03 4.35
N THR A 211 -2.29 20.80 4.71
CA THR A 211 -1.34 19.77 5.16
C THR A 211 -0.45 19.27 4.02
N GLU A 212 -0.96 19.27 2.80
CA GLU A 212 -0.17 18.92 1.60
C GLU A 212 1.04 19.87 1.39
N LYS A 213 0.90 21.14 1.74
CA LYS A 213 2.01 22.12 1.68
C LYS A 213 3.18 21.75 2.58
N ILE A 214 2.92 21.04 3.66
CA ILE A 214 3.95 20.55 4.60
C ILE A 214 4.29 19.06 4.36
N GLY A 215 3.87 18.50 3.21
CA GLY A 215 4.21 17.14 2.81
C GLY A 215 3.31 16.04 3.41
N ILE A 216 2.18 16.41 4.03
CA ILE A 216 1.18 15.47 4.53
C ILE A 216 0.02 15.46 3.54
N PRO A 217 -0.21 14.36 2.78
CA PRO A 217 -1.15 14.34 1.66
C PRO A 217 -2.62 14.45 2.10
N PHE A 218 -2.93 14.07 3.33
CA PHE A 218 -4.25 14.22 3.95
C PHE A 218 -4.12 14.14 5.47
N LEU A 219 -5.07 14.77 6.17
CA LEU A 219 -5.18 14.66 7.62
C LEU A 219 -6.55 14.04 7.97
N PRO A 220 -6.58 12.85 8.59
CA PRO A 220 -7.83 12.23 8.99
C PRO A 220 -8.45 12.99 10.15
N LEU A 221 -9.67 13.49 9.97
CA LEU A 221 -10.47 14.04 11.06
C LEU A 221 -11.13 12.88 11.81
N THR A 222 -10.54 12.49 12.90
CA THR A 222 -10.96 11.36 13.72
C THR A 222 -10.61 11.63 15.18
N LEU A 223 -11.19 10.87 16.10
CA LEU A 223 -10.75 10.89 17.50
C LEU A 223 -9.27 10.54 17.63
N LEU A 224 -8.74 9.71 16.71
CA LEU A 224 -7.32 9.37 16.64
C LEU A 224 -6.44 10.61 16.41
N LEU A 225 -6.95 11.67 15.76
CA LEU A 225 -6.20 12.92 15.57
C LEU A 225 -5.82 13.56 16.90
N VAL A 226 -6.72 13.56 17.88
CA VAL A 226 -6.43 14.06 19.24
C VAL A 226 -5.31 13.23 19.87
N LEU A 227 -5.37 11.90 19.69
CA LEU A 227 -4.30 11.02 20.17
C LEU A 227 -2.99 11.29 19.45
N VAL A 228 -2.99 11.56 18.15
CA VAL A 228 -1.78 11.92 17.38
C VAL A 228 -1.17 13.24 17.88
N ILE A 229 -1.98 14.24 18.22
CA ILE A 229 -1.47 15.50 18.78
C ILE A 229 -0.75 15.25 20.10
N LEU A 230 -1.34 14.45 20.98
CA LEU A 230 -0.76 14.11 22.27
C LEU A 230 0.40 13.12 22.15
N GLN A 231 0.24 12.13 21.29
CA GLN A 231 1.17 11.03 21.08
C GLN A 231 1.31 10.72 19.57
N PRO A 232 2.27 11.32 18.88
CA PRO A 232 2.37 11.24 17.42
C PRO A 232 2.59 9.82 16.89
N TRP A 233 3.09 8.87 17.70
CA TRP A 233 3.14 7.46 17.31
C TRP A 233 1.76 6.84 17.07
N ALA A 234 0.69 7.45 17.58
CA ALA A 234 -0.68 7.03 17.28
C ALA A 234 -1.01 7.15 15.78
N PHE A 235 -0.20 7.87 14.99
CA PHE A 235 -0.27 7.84 13.54
C PHE A 235 -0.13 6.41 12.96
N TYR A 236 0.65 5.57 13.60
CA TYR A 236 0.85 4.16 13.20
C TYR A 236 -0.19 3.21 13.84
N LEU A 237 -1.06 3.73 14.71
CA LEU A 237 -2.05 2.90 15.38
C LEU A 237 -3.07 2.36 14.39
N ALA A 238 -3.42 1.09 14.57
CA ALA A 238 -4.51 0.44 13.88
C ALA A 238 -5.38 -0.30 14.89
N LEU A 239 -6.69 -0.23 14.73
CA LEU A 239 -7.61 -1.07 15.50
C LEU A 239 -7.54 -2.53 15.00
N PRO A 240 -7.97 -3.51 15.82
CA PRO A 240 -7.81 -4.94 15.52
C PRO A 240 -8.83 -5.44 14.49
N ALA A 241 -8.90 -4.78 13.34
CA ALA A 241 -9.73 -5.24 12.25
C ALA A 241 -9.19 -6.56 11.67
N GLN A 242 -10.08 -7.52 11.44
CA GLN A 242 -9.74 -8.75 10.74
C GLN A 242 -9.66 -8.46 9.24
N LEU A 243 -8.44 -8.40 8.71
CA LEU A 243 -8.23 -8.16 7.29
C LEU A 243 -8.54 -9.43 6.49
N THR A 244 -9.39 -9.31 5.48
CA THR A 244 -9.62 -10.43 4.55
C THR A 244 -9.25 -9.97 3.15
N PHE A 245 -8.24 -10.63 2.57
CA PHE A 245 -7.82 -10.38 1.20
C PHE A 245 -8.52 -11.39 0.30
N VAL A 246 -9.34 -10.91 -0.63
CA VAL A 246 -10.12 -11.74 -1.54
C VAL A 246 -9.62 -11.53 -2.95
N MET A 247 -9.17 -12.59 -3.61
CA MET A 247 -8.75 -12.55 -5.01
C MET A 247 -9.98 -12.32 -5.90
N GLY A 248 -9.89 -11.34 -6.80
CA GLY A 248 -10.88 -11.07 -7.81
C GLY A 248 -10.65 -11.86 -9.10
N ARG A 249 -11.52 -11.67 -10.07
CA ARG A 249 -11.39 -12.28 -11.38
C ARG A 249 -10.21 -11.67 -12.14
N ARG A 250 -9.32 -12.50 -12.61
CA ARG A 250 -8.22 -12.12 -13.48
C ARG A 250 -8.75 -11.46 -14.75
N ILE A 251 -8.17 -10.33 -15.14
CA ILE A 251 -8.59 -9.50 -16.27
C ILE A 251 -7.48 -9.53 -17.31
N ARG A 252 -7.81 -10.04 -18.49
CA ARG A 252 -6.90 -10.05 -19.63
C ARG A 252 -7.05 -8.75 -20.40
N PRO A 253 -5.96 -8.15 -20.90
CA PRO A 253 -6.02 -6.90 -21.65
C PRO A 253 -7.00 -6.95 -22.83
N GLY A 254 -7.00 -8.04 -23.60
CA GLY A 254 -7.91 -8.23 -24.74
C GLY A 254 -9.40 -8.30 -24.39
N GLU A 255 -9.76 -8.50 -23.11
CA GLU A 255 -11.15 -8.43 -22.65
C GLU A 255 -11.64 -6.99 -22.50
N LEU A 256 -10.72 -6.04 -22.34
CA LEU A 256 -11.05 -4.64 -22.17
C LEU A 256 -11.33 -3.94 -23.49
N THR A 257 -10.54 -4.25 -24.53
CA THR A 257 -10.68 -3.67 -25.86
C THR A 257 -9.88 -4.47 -26.89
N SER A 258 -10.32 -4.43 -28.13
CA SER A 258 -9.57 -4.97 -29.28
C SER A 258 -8.57 -3.97 -29.87
N LYS A 259 -8.61 -2.69 -29.45
CA LYS A 259 -7.68 -1.67 -29.93
C LYS A 259 -6.32 -1.84 -29.29
N LYS A 260 -5.25 -1.54 -30.04
CA LYS A 260 -3.92 -1.45 -29.45
C LYS A 260 -3.82 -0.23 -28.52
N SER A 261 -2.93 -0.32 -27.54
CA SER A 261 -2.70 0.78 -26.58
C SER A 261 -2.35 2.11 -27.25
N GLU A 262 -1.63 2.04 -28.37
CA GLU A 262 -1.16 3.20 -29.15
C GLU A 262 -2.30 3.92 -29.88
N ASP A 263 -3.36 3.18 -30.25
CA ASP A 263 -4.52 3.69 -31.00
C ASP A 263 -5.60 4.26 -30.07
N LEU A 264 -5.42 4.17 -28.75
CA LEU A 264 -6.40 4.64 -27.77
C LEU A 264 -6.23 6.12 -27.49
N THR A 265 -7.28 6.86 -27.65
CA THR A 265 -7.35 8.25 -27.21
C THR A 265 -7.46 8.32 -25.67
N ARG A 266 -7.10 9.48 -25.11
CA ARG A 266 -7.23 9.71 -23.66
C ARG A 266 -8.66 9.52 -23.14
N PRO A 267 -9.73 10.00 -23.78
CA PRO A 267 -11.11 9.72 -23.35
C PRO A 267 -11.43 8.21 -23.35
N GLU A 268 -11.00 7.45 -24.34
CA GLU A 268 -11.21 6.01 -24.39
C GLU A 268 -10.48 5.28 -23.25
N LEU A 269 -9.24 5.63 -22.97
CA LEU A 269 -8.50 5.09 -21.81
C LEU A 269 -9.20 5.38 -20.49
N LEU A 270 -9.78 6.56 -20.35
CA LEU A 270 -10.55 6.93 -19.15
C LEU A 270 -11.83 6.13 -19.04
N ALA A 271 -12.53 5.90 -20.16
CA ALA A 271 -13.74 5.07 -20.21
C ALA A 271 -13.42 3.60 -19.86
N LEU A 272 -12.35 3.04 -20.39
CA LEU A 272 -11.89 1.69 -20.06
C LEU A 272 -11.52 1.57 -18.57
N SER A 273 -10.85 2.58 -18.02
CA SER A 273 -10.50 2.60 -16.59
C SER A 273 -11.75 2.69 -15.69
N GLU A 274 -12.77 3.40 -16.13
CA GLU A 274 -14.04 3.47 -15.40
C GLU A 274 -14.83 2.17 -15.52
N GLN A 275 -14.86 1.53 -16.67
CA GLN A 275 -15.45 0.19 -16.86
C GLN A 275 -14.76 -0.83 -15.94
N LEU A 276 -13.43 -0.82 -15.89
CA LEU A 276 -12.66 -1.67 -15.00
C LEU A 276 -12.99 -1.38 -13.51
N ARG A 277 -13.09 -0.10 -13.13
CA ARG A 277 -13.46 0.29 -11.78
C ARG A 277 -14.84 -0.25 -11.39
N GLN A 278 -15.82 -0.17 -12.28
CA GLN A 278 -17.18 -0.69 -12.03
C GLN A 278 -17.18 -2.21 -11.86
N GLN A 279 -16.42 -2.93 -12.68
CA GLN A 279 -16.25 -4.38 -12.54
C GLN A 279 -15.60 -4.72 -11.19
N MET A 280 -14.50 -4.07 -10.84
CA MET A 280 -13.82 -4.28 -9.55
C MET A 280 -14.72 -3.89 -8.38
N GLN A 281 -15.56 -2.86 -8.51
CA GLN A 281 -16.51 -2.48 -7.47
C GLN A 281 -17.54 -3.57 -7.23
N ALA A 282 -18.12 -4.14 -8.27
CA ALA A 282 -19.10 -5.22 -8.13
C ALA A 282 -18.51 -6.47 -7.46
N GLU A 283 -17.27 -6.83 -7.79
CA GLU A 283 -16.56 -7.94 -7.15
C GLU A 283 -16.25 -7.63 -5.67
N MET A 284 -15.84 -6.39 -5.37
CA MET A 284 -15.60 -5.95 -4.00
C MET A 284 -16.89 -5.96 -3.18
N ASP A 285 -18.02 -5.52 -3.74
CA ASP A 285 -19.31 -5.54 -3.06
C ASP A 285 -19.73 -6.99 -2.71
N ALA A 286 -19.51 -7.93 -3.61
CA ALA A 286 -19.73 -9.36 -3.34
C ALA A 286 -18.79 -9.88 -2.23
N ALA A 287 -17.52 -9.51 -2.25
CA ALA A 287 -16.55 -9.86 -1.21
C ALA A 287 -16.91 -9.26 0.15
N VAL A 288 -17.41 -8.02 0.18
CA VAL A 288 -17.92 -7.37 1.40
C VAL A 288 -19.15 -8.10 1.95
N ALA A 289 -20.07 -8.48 1.09
CA ALA A 289 -21.25 -9.26 1.50
C ALA A 289 -20.87 -10.59 2.15
N ALA A 290 -19.83 -11.26 1.64
CA ALA A 290 -19.36 -12.53 2.16
C ALA A 290 -18.49 -12.41 3.43
N HIS A 291 -17.64 -11.39 3.53
CA HIS A 291 -16.57 -11.30 4.54
C HIS A 291 -16.60 -10.05 5.42
N GLY A 292 -17.40 -9.02 5.08
CA GLY A 292 -17.40 -7.72 5.77
C GLY A 292 -18.26 -7.64 7.03
N GLN A 293 -19.01 -8.70 7.39
CA GLN A 293 -20.05 -8.65 8.44
C GLN A 293 -19.52 -8.46 9.87
N ARG A 294 -18.30 -8.89 10.15
CA ARG A 294 -17.71 -8.86 11.49
C ARG A 294 -16.29 -8.29 11.46
N PRO A 295 -16.13 -7.00 11.27
CA PRO A 295 -14.81 -6.40 11.02
C PRO A 295 -13.81 -6.65 12.16
N TYR A 296 -14.25 -6.77 13.40
CA TYR A 296 -13.33 -6.98 14.52
C TYR A 296 -13.25 -8.43 15.00
N ALA A 297 -14.24 -9.27 14.72
CA ALA A 297 -14.27 -10.68 15.13
C ALA A 297 -13.76 -10.89 16.58
N TRP A 298 -14.30 -10.16 17.55
CA TRP A 298 -13.79 -10.06 18.94
C TRP A 298 -13.52 -11.39 19.62
N ARG A 299 -14.38 -12.40 19.38
CA ARG A 299 -14.19 -13.74 19.94
C ARG A 299 -12.90 -14.38 19.46
N GLU A 300 -12.62 -14.27 18.16
CA GLU A 300 -11.38 -14.79 17.57
C GLU A 300 -10.16 -14.00 18.09
N LEU A 301 -10.28 -12.68 18.21
CA LEU A 301 -9.21 -11.86 18.79
C LEU A 301 -8.82 -12.33 20.19
N TRP A 302 -9.78 -12.50 21.09
CA TRP A 302 -9.53 -12.98 22.44
C TRP A 302 -8.92 -14.37 22.46
N GLN A 303 -9.38 -15.26 21.59
CA GLN A 303 -8.81 -16.59 21.45
C GLN A 303 -7.34 -16.51 21.02
N ARG A 304 -7.02 -15.73 19.98
CA ARG A 304 -5.64 -15.56 19.50
C ARG A 304 -4.73 -14.92 20.56
N MET A 305 -5.22 -13.96 21.31
CA MET A 305 -4.46 -13.37 22.43
C MET A 305 -4.15 -14.41 23.50
N LYS A 306 -5.10 -15.27 23.87
CA LYS A 306 -4.89 -16.37 24.84
C LYS A 306 -3.86 -17.39 24.34
N GLU A 307 -3.98 -17.82 23.09
CA GLU A 307 -3.07 -18.77 22.46
C GLU A 307 -1.64 -18.23 22.38
N ASN A 308 -1.49 -16.92 22.22
CA ASN A 308 -0.21 -16.25 22.07
C ASN A 308 0.23 -15.47 23.33
N ARG A 309 -0.31 -15.78 24.52
CA ARG A 309 -0.07 -15.03 25.77
C ARG A 309 1.41 -14.86 26.13
N ARG A 310 2.29 -15.80 25.70
CA ARG A 310 3.74 -15.71 25.93
C ARG A 310 4.37 -14.49 25.27
N TYR A 311 3.79 -13.96 24.19
CA TYR A 311 4.25 -12.78 23.48
C TYR A 311 3.66 -11.46 24.02
N PHE A 312 2.92 -11.51 25.13
CA PHE A 312 2.41 -10.29 25.76
C PHE A 312 3.58 -9.43 26.25
N PRO A 313 3.59 -8.11 25.98
CA PRO A 313 2.52 -7.30 25.38
C PRO A 313 2.70 -7.03 23.87
N PHE A 314 3.63 -7.65 23.15
CA PHE A 314 4.09 -7.26 21.82
C PHE A 314 3.05 -7.38 20.71
N PHE A 315 2.00 -8.16 20.88
CA PHE A 315 0.89 -8.17 19.94
C PHE A 315 -0.07 -6.98 20.11
N LEU A 316 0.08 -6.17 21.18
CA LEU A 316 -0.74 -4.98 21.42
C LEU A 316 -0.05 -3.73 20.84
N PRO A 317 -0.80 -2.79 20.22
CA PRO A 317 -0.22 -1.64 19.54
C PRO A 317 0.68 -0.77 20.40
N PHE A 318 0.43 -0.68 21.69
CA PHE A 318 1.27 0.14 22.58
C PHE A 318 2.69 -0.41 22.73
N ALA A 319 2.92 -1.71 22.49
CA ALA A 319 4.25 -2.30 22.56
C ALA A 319 4.99 -2.29 21.20
N TRP A 320 4.31 -1.97 20.11
CA TRP A 320 4.92 -1.94 18.78
C TRP A 320 6.10 -0.96 18.69
N PRO A 321 6.03 0.27 19.26
CA PRO A 321 7.20 1.17 19.28
C PRO A 321 8.46 0.51 19.83
N VAL A 322 8.31 -0.31 20.89
CA VAL A 322 9.45 -1.01 21.53
C VAL A 322 10.03 -2.06 20.60
N ALA A 323 9.18 -2.91 20.01
CA ALA A 323 9.63 -3.97 19.10
C ALA A 323 10.31 -3.41 17.85
N PHE A 324 9.69 -2.43 17.18
CA PHE A 324 10.27 -1.80 15.98
C PHE A 324 11.55 -1.02 16.28
N THR A 325 11.65 -0.35 17.43
CA THR A 325 12.87 0.36 17.82
C THR A 325 14.01 -0.61 18.13
N GLU A 326 13.73 -1.73 18.81
CA GLU A 326 14.75 -2.74 19.07
C GLU A 326 15.21 -3.42 17.78
N PHE A 327 14.30 -3.71 16.85
CA PHE A 327 14.64 -4.20 15.53
C PHE A 327 15.54 -3.22 14.76
N GLU A 328 15.17 -1.91 14.74
CA GLU A 328 15.98 -0.86 14.14
C GLU A 328 17.39 -0.80 14.75
N ARG A 329 17.50 -0.93 16.08
CA ARG A 329 18.79 -0.94 16.77
C ARG A 329 19.65 -2.11 16.34
N ARG A 330 19.09 -3.32 16.33
CA ARG A 330 19.85 -4.54 16.01
C ARG A 330 20.18 -4.61 14.53
N TYR A 331 19.17 -4.56 13.67
CA TYR A 331 19.38 -4.76 12.25
C TYR A 331 20.10 -3.57 11.57
N VAL A 332 19.60 -2.35 11.81
CA VAL A 332 20.04 -1.18 11.05
C VAL A 332 21.27 -0.51 11.65
N LYS A 333 21.29 -0.35 12.99
CA LYS A 333 22.41 0.36 13.64
C LYS A 333 23.60 -0.54 13.94
N ASN A 334 23.33 -1.73 14.49
CA ASN A 334 24.38 -2.67 14.86
C ASN A 334 24.82 -3.57 13.69
N GLY A 335 24.02 -3.66 12.63
CA GLY A 335 24.32 -4.53 11.49
C GLY A 335 24.13 -6.02 11.76
N GLU A 336 23.42 -6.38 12.84
CA GLU A 336 23.12 -7.78 13.16
C GLU A 336 22.22 -8.37 12.07
N ARG A 337 22.50 -9.60 11.62
CA ARG A 337 21.73 -10.30 10.57
C ARG A 337 21.09 -11.58 11.09
N ASP A 338 21.83 -12.32 11.89
CA ASP A 338 21.37 -13.58 12.48
C ASP A 338 20.91 -13.35 13.90
N PHE A 339 19.66 -12.91 14.05
CA PHE A 339 19.03 -12.71 15.37
C PHE A 339 17.53 -12.97 15.33
N ARG A 340 16.96 -13.16 16.51
CA ARG A 340 15.53 -13.12 16.77
C ARG A 340 15.26 -12.16 17.91
N LEU A 341 14.15 -11.43 17.81
CA LEU A 341 13.67 -10.65 18.93
C LEU A 341 13.10 -11.59 20.00
N PRO A 342 13.57 -11.50 21.25
CA PRO A 342 13.12 -12.38 22.33
C PRO A 342 11.73 -11.96 22.87
N LEU A 343 10.71 -11.93 22.00
CA LEU A 343 9.38 -11.40 22.31
C LEU A 343 8.60 -12.27 23.32
N ASP A 344 8.99 -13.50 23.50
CA ASP A 344 8.39 -14.47 24.44
C ASP A 344 9.15 -14.61 25.76
N GLU A 345 10.28 -13.92 25.91
CA GLU A 345 11.04 -13.97 27.17
C GLU A 345 10.37 -13.13 28.26
N PRO A 346 10.38 -13.60 29.50
CA PRO A 346 9.93 -12.82 30.65
C PRO A 346 10.68 -11.50 30.77
N GLY A 347 9.94 -10.40 30.89
CA GLY A 347 10.51 -9.07 31.02
C GLY A 347 11.15 -8.49 29.76
N ALA A 348 10.98 -9.16 28.59
CA ALA A 348 11.55 -8.69 27.33
C ALA A 348 11.18 -7.23 27.00
N PHE A 349 9.92 -6.84 27.24
CA PHE A 349 9.47 -5.47 27.04
C PHE A 349 10.35 -4.46 27.79
N TRP A 350 10.56 -4.66 29.09
CA TRP A 350 11.36 -3.75 29.91
C TRP A 350 12.85 -3.82 29.57
N LYS A 351 13.38 -5.00 29.22
CA LYS A 351 14.76 -5.15 28.74
C LYS A 351 14.98 -4.34 27.46
N MET A 352 14.03 -4.37 26.52
CA MET A 352 14.09 -3.58 25.27
C MET A 352 13.93 -2.08 25.53
N VAL A 353 13.02 -1.67 26.42
CA VAL A 353 12.86 -0.27 26.84
C VAL A 353 14.18 0.24 27.45
N TRP A 354 14.80 -0.54 28.33
CA TRP A 354 16.07 -0.16 28.95
C TRP A 354 17.21 0.01 27.93
N ARG A 355 17.25 -0.86 26.93
CA ARG A 355 18.23 -0.77 25.83
C ARG A 355 17.96 0.41 24.88
N ASN A 356 16.73 0.88 24.85
CA ASN A 356 16.28 1.94 23.97
C ASN A 356 15.49 3.01 24.74
N PRO A 357 16.10 3.72 25.68
CA PRO A 357 15.36 4.61 26.60
C PRO A 357 14.57 5.73 25.88
N PHE A 358 15.00 6.13 24.69
CA PHE A 358 14.24 7.06 23.84
C PHE A 358 12.84 6.58 23.48
N VAL A 359 12.57 5.29 23.57
CA VAL A 359 11.23 4.75 23.30
C VAL A 359 10.22 5.23 24.34
N LEU A 360 10.66 5.61 25.54
CA LEU A 360 9.80 6.18 26.58
C LEU A 360 9.13 7.48 26.13
N ALA A 361 9.76 8.24 25.24
CA ALA A 361 9.14 9.44 24.67
C ALA A 361 7.81 9.14 23.96
N TYR A 362 7.64 7.93 23.43
CA TYR A 362 6.38 7.53 22.81
C TYR A 362 5.22 7.36 23.81
N TYR A 363 5.51 7.24 25.10
CA TYR A 363 4.49 7.01 26.14
C TYR A 363 4.18 8.25 26.98
N ILE A 364 4.99 9.30 26.85
CA ILE A 364 4.79 10.54 27.59
C ILE A 364 4.14 11.56 26.65
N PRO A 365 2.97 12.13 27.01
CA PRO A 365 2.29 13.12 26.19
C PRO A 365 3.23 14.23 25.71
N LEU A 366 3.14 14.58 24.45
CA LEU A 366 3.94 15.57 23.72
C LEU A 366 5.42 15.22 23.52
N LEU A 367 6.05 14.41 24.39
CA LEU A 367 7.47 14.04 24.21
C LEU A 367 7.72 13.18 22.99
N GLY A 368 6.73 12.43 22.49
CA GLY A 368 6.82 11.67 21.26
C GLY A 368 7.13 12.50 20.01
N TRP A 369 6.88 13.81 20.06
CA TRP A 369 7.27 14.74 18.99
C TRP A 369 8.79 14.93 18.88
N ILE A 370 9.55 14.71 19.94
CA ILE A 370 11.02 14.86 19.93
C ILE A 370 11.66 13.85 18.97
N PRO A 371 11.45 12.51 19.08
CA PRO A 371 12.01 11.57 18.13
C PRO A 371 11.47 11.79 16.70
N LEU A 372 10.22 12.22 16.55
CA LEU A 372 9.67 12.58 15.24
C LEU A 372 10.37 13.81 14.64
N ALA A 373 10.54 14.88 15.40
CA ALA A 373 11.23 16.09 14.93
C ALA A 373 12.70 15.80 14.58
N ILE A 374 13.38 14.98 15.37
CA ILE A 374 14.79 14.67 15.15
C ILE A 374 15.00 13.71 13.99
N LYS A 375 14.14 12.71 13.82
CA LYS A 375 14.32 11.62 12.85
C LYS A 375 13.29 11.63 11.71
N GLY A 376 12.03 11.95 12.02
CA GLY A 376 10.91 11.79 11.09
C GLY A 376 10.98 12.69 9.86
N TYR A 377 11.45 13.93 10.01
CA TYR A 377 11.57 14.90 8.92
C TYR A 377 12.92 14.83 8.18
N ARG A 378 13.87 14.02 8.65
CA ARG A 378 15.08 13.76 7.87
C ARG A 378 14.71 12.93 6.66
N GLY A 379 15.13 13.39 5.48
CA GLY A 379 14.95 12.62 4.24
C GLY A 379 15.59 11.24 4.35
N ASN A 380 14.95 10.25 3.78
CA ASN A 380 15.57 8.94 3.62
C ASN A 380 16.80 9.09 2.73
N LYS A 381 17.95 8.57 3.18
CA LYS A 381 19.20 8.61 2.40
C LYS A 381 19.10 7.88 1.06
N LEU A 382 18.13 6.97 0.94
CA LEU A 382 17.89 6.17 -0.26
C LEU A 382 16.89 6.82 -1.24
N HIS A 383 16.39 8.01 -0.93
CA HIS A 383 15.58 8.74 -1.89
C HIS A 383 16.48 9.37 -2.95
N VAL A 384 16.49 8.80 -4.14
CA VAL A 384 17.15 9.39 -5.30
C VAL A 384 16.21 10.48 -5.84
N LYS A 385 16.71 11.72 -5.96
CA LYS A 385 15.97 12.76 -6.68
C LYS A 385 15.93 12.34 -8.14
N GLU A 386 14.76 11.98 -8.62
CA GLU A 386 14.59 11.73 -10.05
C GLU A 386 14.96 12.99 -10.84
N PRO A 387 15.68 12.85 -11.95
CA PRO A 387 15.86 13.95 -12.88
C PRO A 387 14.45 14.42 -13.30
N LYS A 388 14.19 15.72 -13.21
CA LYS A 388 12.94 16.31 -13.68
C LYS A 388 12.82 15.99 -15.16
N ARG A 389 12.02 14.99 -15.51
CA ARG A 389 11.67 14.76 -16.91
C ARG A 389 10.77 15.90 -17.35
N HIS A 390 11.20 16.63 -18.34
CA HIS A 390 10.31 17.41 -19.18
C HIS A 390 9.61 16.42 -20.12
N PHE A 391 8.53 15.81 -19.64
CA PHE A 391 7.53 15.34 -20.61
C PHE A 391 7.04 16.61 -21.31
N PRO A 392 6.95 16.64 -22.66
CA PRO A 392 6.20 17.68 -23.30
C PRO A 392 4.83 17.68 -22.65
N ASN A 393 4.47 18.76 -21.99
CA ASN A 393 3.17 18.91 -21.35
C ASN A 393 2.13 18.46 -22.40
N PRO A 394 1.31 17.42 -22.13
CA PRO A 394 0.10 17.27 -22.92
C PRO A 394 -0.58 18.61 -22.76
N VAL A 395 -0.77 19.32 -23.88
CA VAL A 395 -1.38 20.64 -23.98
C VAL A 395 -2.41 20.77 -22.89
N ALA A 396 -2.22 21.70 -21.97
CA ALA A 396 -3.11 21.89 -20.84
C ALA A 396 -4.53 21.97 -21.38
N ALA A 397 -5.32 20.91 -21.13
CA ALA A 397 -6.72 20.95 -21.47
C ALA A 397 -7.30 22.13 -20.69
N PRO A 398 -8.07 23.02 -21.34
CA PRO A 398 -8.69 24.14 -20.64
C PRO A 398 -9.42 23.60 -19.41
N VAL A 399 -9.17 24.24 -18.28
CA VAL A 399 -9.83 23.94 -17.01
C VAL A 399 -11.32 23.94 -17.32
N ALA A 400 -11.97 22.77 -17.22
CA ALA A 400 -13.40 22.68 -17.41
C ALA A 400 -14.06 23.66 -16.44
N ALA A 401 -14.84 24.56 -16.97
CA ALA A 401 -15.60 25.52 -16.19
C ALA A 401 -16.41 24.77 -15.11
N PRO A 402 -16.57 25.33 -13.91
CA PRO A 402 -17.36 24.69 -12.87
C PRO A 402 -18.75 24.38 -13.42
N PHE A 403 -19.20 23.15 -13.21
CA PHE A 403 -20.53 22.70 -13.61
C PHE A 403 -21.57 23.77 -13.28
N ALA A 404 -22.26 24.27 -14.30
CA ALA A 404 -23.40 25.11 -14.10
C ALA A 404 -24.43 24.39 -13.22
N ALA A 405 -24.98 25.10 -12.26
CA ALA A 405 -26.01 24.58 -11.39
C ALA A 405 -27.19 24.05 -12.24
N PRO A 406 -27.88 22.99 -11.81
CA PRO A 406 -28.99 22.45 -12.56
C PRO A 406 -30.06 23.54 -12.70
N VAL A 407 -30.47 23.79 -13.95
CA VAL A 407 -31.58 24.70 -14.29
C VAL A 407 -32.83 24.17 -13.61
N SER A 408 -33.43 24.96 -12.74
CA SER A 408 -34.69 24.65 -12.10
C SER A 408 -35.78 24.55 -13.19
N VAL A 409 -36.39 23.38 -13.30
CA VAL A 409 -37.58 23.17 -14.15
C VAL A 409 -38.75 23.96 -13.53
N PRO A 410 -39.46 24.80 -14.28
CA PRO A 410 -40.63 25.48 -13.76
C PRO A 410 -41.75 24.47 -13.48
N THR A 411 -42.23 24.44 -12.26
CA THR A 411 -43.48 23.73 -11.88
C THR A 411 -44.68 24.39 -12.54
N GLN A 412 -45.42 23.66 -13.38
CA GLN A 412 -46.72 24.07 -13.86
C GLN A 412 -47.73 24.09 -12.71
N PRO A 413 -48.64 25.05 -12.65
CA PRO A 413 -49.71 25.09 -11.64
C PRO A 413 -50.76 24.00 -11.96
N PRO A 414 -51.44 23.48 -10.92
CA PRO A 414 -52.48 22.48 -11.11
C PRO A 414 -53.74 23.12 -11.71
N VAL A 415 -54.36 22.40 -12.64
CA VAL A 415 -55.70 22.64 -13.14
C VAL A 415 -56.73 21.96 -12.24
#